data_d239afdd4aa5fd50171e5b2583ccf713
#
_entry.id   d239afdd4aa5fd50171e5b2583ccf713
#
_cell.length_a   1.000
_cell.length_b   1.000
_cell.length_c   1.000
_cell.angle_alpha   90.00
_cell.angle_beta   90.00
_cell.angle_gamma   90.00
#
_symmetry.space_group_name_H-M   'P 1'
#
loop_
_entity.id
_entity.type
_entity.pdbx_description
1 polymer ?
#
loop_
_entity_poly.entity_id
_entity_poly.type
_entity_poly.pdbx_seq_one_letter_code
_entity_poly.pdbx_strand_id
1 'polypeptide(L)'
;MKDHTESFKKKSLLSRLKMPIAELEDYYRRKRHFDRNKEIRHIALRRAYSKLFIPLLSMDRALHKKKYRIIGDRRIQTKNPKIYACTHVGSTDISVVYEALKDHCYWFWGDIGEYYRKIDGLLVFLNGAVLIDTRDKQDRRNARNTAVKVLQKGGNLLIFPEGAWNITESTPVMHLYTGAVEMAIESGADLIPVGIELYGNTFYINIGRNISSRNMQPDSKQKYTEKLRGAMAALK
;
A
#
# COMPACT_ATOMS: atom_id res chain seq x y z
N MET A 1 16.82 1.05 -28.69
CA MET A 1 15.51 1.43 -28.16
C MET A 1 14.46 0.77 -29.00
N LYS A 2 13.87 -0.37 -28.57
CA LYS A 2 12.77 -1.02 -29.31
C LYS A 2 11.51 -0.20 -29.08
N ASP A 3 10.93 0.24 -30.18
CA ASP A 3 9.69 0.99 -30.22
C ASP A 3 8.53 0.10 -29.74
N HIS A 4 7.97 0.41 -28.58
CA HIS A 4 6.91 -0.37 -27.93
C HIS A 4 5.51 0.16 -28.30
N THR A 5 5.29 0.48 -29.59
CA THR A 5 3.98 0.84 -30.13
C THR A 5 3.11 -0.37 -30.51
N GLU A 6 3.47 -1.60 -30.06
CA GLU A 6 2.59 -2.76 -30.23
C GLU A 6 1.28 -2.56 -29.46
N SER A 7 0.17 -2.53 -30.19
CA SER A 7 -1.17 -2.45 -29.64
C SER A 7 -1.43 -3.59 -28.64
N PHE A 8 -1.74 -3.25 -27.39
CA PHE A 8 -2.04 -4.22 -26.37
C PHE A 8 -3.32 -4.99 -26.71
N LYS A 9 -3.22 -6.29 -27.05
CA LYS A 9 -4.38 -7.17 -27.29
C LYS A 9 -4.97 -7.64 -25.97
N LYS A 10 -6.21 -7.24 -25.67
CA LYS A 10 -6.94 -7.72 -24.51
C LYS A 10 -7.26 -9.21 -24.65
N LYS A 11 -6.88 -10.02 -23.67
CA LYS A 11 -7.28 -11.43 -23.58
C LYS A 11 -8.58 -11.58 -22.81
N SER A 12 -9.42 -12.57 -23.16
CA SER A 12 -10.66 -12.89 -22.45
C SER A 12 -10.39 -13.33 -21.01
N LEU A 13 -11.40 -13.29 -20.13
CA LEU A 13 -11.27 -13.75 -18.75
C LEU A 13 -10.86 -15.22 -18.69
N LEU A 14 -11.53 -16.08 -19.45
CA LEU A 14 -11.23 -17.51 -19.51
C LEU A 14 -9.81 -17.80 -20.00
N SER A 15 -9.33 -17.06 -20.98
CA SER A 15 -7.95 -17.17 -21.46
C SER A 15 -6.94 -16.79 -20.36
N ARG A 16 -7.24 -15.75 -19.57
CA ARG A 16 -6.34 -15.31 -18.47
C ARG A 16 -6.30 -16.31 -17.31
N LEU A 17 -7.42 -16.94 -16.97
CA LEU A 17 -7.48 -17.97 -15.92
C LEU A 17 -6.64 -19.21 -16.24
N LYS A 18 -6.44 -19.49 -17.53
CA LYS A 18 -5.62 -20.63 -18.00
C LYS A 18 -4.14 -20.30 -18.21
N MET A 19 -3.75 -19.03 -18.09
CA MET A 19 -2.35 -18.63 -18.30
C MET A 19 -1.45 -19.06 -17.14
N PRO A 20 -0.20 -19.48 -17.42
CA PRO A 20 0.82 -19.60 -16.39
C PRO A 20 1.02 -18.27 -15.63
N ILE A 21 1.44 -18.35 -14.36
CA ILE A 21 1.60 -17.16 -13.49
C ILE A 21 2.53 -16.12 -14.13
N ALA A 22 3.67 -16.55 -14.64
CA ALA A 22 4.66 -15.66 -15.26
C ALA A 22 4.11 -14.91 -16.49
N GLU A 23 3.33 -15.59 -17.33
CA GLU A 23 2.68 -14.96 -18.49
C GLU A 23 1.56 -14.01 -18.08
N LEU A 24 0.83 -14.35 -17.01
CA LEU A 24 -0.22 -13.52 -16.46
C LEU A 24 0.35 -12.23 -15.87
N GLU A 25 1.47 -12.31 -15.15
CA GLU A 25 2.20 -11.15 -14.62
C GLU A 25 2.67 -10.24 -15.76
N ASP A 26 3.31 -10.80 -16.80
CA ASP A 26 3.76 -10.04 -17.97
C ASP A 26 2.58 -9.38 -18.72
N TYR A 27 1.48 -10.12 -18.91
CA TYR A 27 0.26 -9.59 -19.50
C TYR A 27 -0.27 -8.37 -18.74
N TYR A 28 -0.34 -8.45 -17.40
CA TYR A 28 -0.85 -7.36 -16.60
C TYR A 28 0.15 -6.21 -16.43
N ARG A 29 1.45 -6.49 -16.45
CA ARG A 29 2.49 -5.45 -16.53
C ARG A 29 2.32 -4.63 -17.80
N ARG A 30 2.19 -5.27 -18.96
CA ARG A 30 1.93 -4.59 -20.24
C ARG A 30 0.59 -3.85 -20.23
N LYS A 31 -0.46 -4.45 -19.70
CA LYS A 31 -1.77 -3.80 -19.59
C LYS A 31 -1.70 -2.52 -18.77
N ARG A 32 -0.96 -2.48 -17.68
CA ARG A 32 -0.81 -1.27 -16.84
C ARG A 32 -0.12 -0.13 -17.58
N HIS A 33 0.83 -0.44 -18.45
CA HIS A 33 1.45 0.59 -19.30
C HIS A 33 0.44 1.29 -20.20
N PHE A 34 -0.60 0.59 -20.65
CA PHE A 34 -1.67 1.16 -21.47
C PHE A 34 -2.83 1.76 -20.67
N ASP A 35 -3.10 1.25 -19.47
CA ASP A 35 -4.25 1.67 -18.65
C ASP A 35 -3.87 2.65 -17.51
N ARG A 36 -2.78 3.39 -17.64
CA ARG A 36 -2.10 4.24 -16.62
C ARG A 36 -2.99 5.13 -15.74
N ASN A 37 -4.22 5.39 -16.12
CA ASN A 37 -5.10 6.32 -15.38
C ASN A 37 -6.34 5.66 -14.76
N LYS A 38 -6.57 4.35 -14.93
CA LYS A 38 -7.79 3.69 -14.42
C LYS A 38 -7.79 3.53 -12.90
N GLU A 39 -6.61 3.31 -12.31
CA GLU A 39 -6.44 3.15 -10.86
C GLU A 39 -6.84 4.41 -10.08
N ILE A 40 -6.77 5.58 -10.72
CA ILE A 40 -7.02 6.89 -10.12
C ILE A 40 -8.48 7.34 -10.30
N ARG A 41 -9.27 6.60 -11.08
CA ARG A 41 -10.67 6.97 -11.33
C ARG A 41 -11.52 6.63 -10.10
N HIS A 42 -12.51 7.49 -9.84
CA HIS A 42 -13.58 7.22 -8.88
C HIS A 42 -13.13 7.08 -7.40
N ILE A 43 -12.16 7.90 -6.93
CA ILE A 43 -11.72 7.88 -5.53
C ILE A 43 -12.91 7.98 -4.55
N ALA A 44 -13.88 8.86 -4.84
CA ALA A 44 -15.08 9.02 -4.01
C ALA A 44 -15.91 7.73 -3.95
N LEU A 45 -16.09 7.03 -5.09
CA LEU A 45 -16.79 5.75 -5.14
C LEU A 45 -16.06 4.66 -4.37
N ARG A 46 -14.73 4.60 -4.50
CA ARG A 46 -13.89 3.67 -3.74
C ARG A 46 -13.95 3.93 -2.24
N ARG A 47 -13.97 5.20 -1.86
CA ARG A 47 -14.17 5.60 -0.46
C ARG A 47 -15.56 5.19 0.06
N ALA A 48 -16.59 5.30 -0.75
CA ALA A 48 -17.92 4.79 -0.40
C ALA A 48 -17.94 3.27 -0.28
N TYR A 49 -17.27 2.56 -1.23
CA TYR A 49 -17.12 1.11 -1.18
C TYR A 49 -16.38 0.63 0.08
N SER A 50 -15.41 1.37 0.59
CA SER A 50 -14.67 0.98 1.79
C SER A 50 -15.59 0.78 3.02
N LYS A 51 -16.73 1.47 3.07
CA LYS A 51 -17.74 1.28 4.13
C LYS A 51 -18.36 -0.12 4.13
N LEU A 52 -18.38 -0.79 2.97
CA LEU A 52 -18.81 -2.20 2.83
C LEU A 52 -17.62 -3.15 2.96
N PHE A 53 -16.45 -2.73 2.51
CA PHE A 53 -15.26 -3.55 2.51
C PHE A 53 -14.73 -3.81 3.94
N ILE A 54 -14.74 -2.80 4.81
CA ILE A 54 -14.30 -2.92 6.21
C ILE A 54 -15.08 -3.99 6.98
N PRO A 55 -16.44 -4.05 6.96
CA PRO A 55 -17.19 -5.15 7.57
C PRO A 55 -16.83 -6.54 7.04
N LEU A 56 -16.56 -6.68 5.73
CA LEU A 56 -16.12 -7.96 5.17
C LEU A 56 -14.75 -8.38 5.73
N LEU A 57 -13.80 -7.43 5.85
CA LEU A 57 -12.52 -7.71 6.50
C LEU A 57 -12.68 -8.06 7.97
N SER A 58 -13.59 -7.40 8.69
CA SER A 58 -13.91 -7.71 10.09
C SER A 58 -14.45 -9.14 10.25
N MET A 59 -15.29 -9.57 9.32
CA MET A 59 -15.81 -10.94 9.30
C MET A 59 -14.70 -11.95 9.01
N ASP A 60 -13.89 -11.72 7.99
CA ASP A 60 -12.75 -12.58 7.65
C ASP A 60 -11.78 -12.70 8.84
N ARG A 61 -11.42 -11.57 9.47
CA ARG A 61 -10.60 -11.55 10.67
C ARG A 61 -11.19 -12.37 11.82
N ALA A 62 -12.51 -12.25 12.04
CA ALA A 62 -13.20 -13.00 13.10
C ALA A 62 -13.21 -14.51 12.82
N LEU A 63 -13.43 -14.94 11.57
CA LEU A 63 -13.37 -16.33 11.15
C LEU A 63 -11.98 -16.94 11.40
N HIS A 64 -10.92 -16.16 11.17
CA HIS A 64 -9.53 -16.57 11.46
C HIS A 64 -9.11 -16.36 12.92
N LYS A 65 -10.05 -16.03 13.80
CA LYS A 65 -9.81 -15.79 15.26
C LYS A 65 -8.72 -14.76 15.54
N LYS A 66 -8.47 -13.83 14.61
CA LYS A 66 -7.52 -12.73 14.79
C LYS A 66 -8.18 -11.57 15.53
N LYS A 67 -7.42 -10.90 16.37
CA LYS A 67 -7.86 -9.72 17.15
C LYS A 67 -6.90 -8.56 16.87
N TYR A 68 -7.34 -7.35 17.14
CA TYR A 68 -6.42 -6.21 17.20
C TYR A 68 -6.75 -5.28 18.38
N ARG A 69 -5.73 -4.60 18.86
CA ARG A 69 -5.83 -3.52 19.84
C ARG A 69 -5.05 -2.33 19.32
N ILE A 70 -5.61 -1.14 19.47
CA ILE A 70 -4.92 0.10 19.15
C ILE A 70 -4.40 0.67 20.45
N ILE A 71 -3.08 0.94 20.49
CA ILE A 71 -2.38 1.31 21.71
C ILE A 71 -2.16 2.83 21.77
N GLY A 72 -1.90 3.48 20.65
CA GLY A 72 -1.50 4.89 20.61
C GLY A 72 -2.63 5.89 20.36
N ASP A 73 -2.29 7.18 20.42
CA ASP A 73 -3.22 8.27 20.10
C ASP A 73 -3.52 8.29 18.60
N ARG A 74 -4.79 8.10 18.26
CA ARG A 74 -5.29 8.12 16.89
C ARG A 74 -5.46 9.53 16.30
N ARG A 75 -5.10 10.57 17.01
CA ARG A 75 -5.32 11.95 16.57
C ARG A 75 -4.31 12.35 15.52
N ILE A 76 -4.60 11.95 14.29
CA ILE A 76 -3.87 12.42 13.12
C ILE A 76 -4.31 13.85 12.84
N GLN A 77 -3.43 14.80 13.12
CA GLN A 77 -3.70 16.24 12.98
C GLN A 77 -3.26 16.74 11.61
N THR A 78 -3.83 16.18 10.55
CA THR A 78 -3.58 16.69 9.19
C THR A 78 -4.81 16.65 8.32
N LYS A 79 -4.97 17.67 7.46
CA LYS A 79 -5.95 17.72 6.38
C LYS A 79 -5.34 17.26 5.05
N ASN A 80 -4.02 17.11 4.99
CA ASN A 80 -3.33 16.62 3.81
C ASN A 80 -3.65 15.14 3.54
N PRO A 81 -3.52 14.68 2.30
CA PRO A 81 -3.46 13.25 2.00
C PRO A 81 -2.41 12.55 2.85
N LYS A 82 -2.62 11.28 3.15
CA LYS A 82 -1.79 10.52 4.10
C LYS A 82 -1.14 9.32 3.44
N ILE A 83 0.10 9.07 3.80
CA ILE A 83 0.80 7.82 3.52
C ILE A 83 0.99 7.13 4.86
N TYR A 84 0.18 6.11 5.12
CA TYR A 84 0.33 5.24 6.29
C TYR A 84 1.48 4.28 6.03
N ALA A 85 2.61 4.54 6.66
CA ALA A 85 3.83 3.73 6.58
C ALA A 85 3.87 2.75 7.74
N CYS A 86 3.60 1.48 7.45
CA CYS A 86 3.39 0.44 8.46
C CYS A 86 4.58 -0.51 8.52
N THR A 87 4.92 -1.01 9.73
CA THR A 87 5.82 -2.16 9.88
C THR A 87 5.11 -3.43 9.37
N HIS A 88 5.88 -4.39 8.84
CA HIS A 88 5.33 -5.56 8.16
C HIS A 88 5.67 -6.83 8.94
N VAL A 89 4.67 -7.49 9.53
CA VAL A 89 4.85 -8.66 10.41
C VAL A 89 4.25 -9.96 9.86
N GLY A 90 3.45 -9.88 8.79
CA GLY A 90 2.87 -11.08 8.17
C GLY A 90 1.80 -10.78 7.12
N SER A 91 1.27 -11.83 6.49
CA SER A 91 0.37 -11.71 5.33
C SER A 91 -0.99 -11.06 5.63
N THR A 92 -1.46 -11.09 6.88
CA THR A 92 -2.78 -10.57 7.27
C THR A 92 -2.75 -9.19 7.90
N ASP A 93 -1.57 -8.60 8.10
CA ASP A 93 -1.44 -7.30 8.76
C ASP A 93 -2.05 -6.14 7.96
N ILE A 94 -1.98 -6.19 6.63
CA ILE A 94 -2.56 -5.16 5.76
C ILE A 94 -4.08 -5.01 5.98
N SER A 95 -4.82 -6.12 6.05
CA SER A 95 -6.27 -6.10 6.26
C SER A 95 -6.63 -5.64 7.67
N VAL A 96 -5.90 -6.11 8.67
CA VAL A 96 -6.11 -5.75 10.08
C VAL A 96 -5.80 -4.27 10.33
N VAL A 97 -4.69 -3.76 9.78
CA VAL A 97 -4.33 -2.34 9.90
C VAL A 97 -5.34 -1.47 9.18
N TYR A 98 -5.74 -1.83 7.96
CA TYR A 98 -6.73 -1.08 7.21
C TYR A 98 -8.06 -0.97 7.97
N GLU A 99 -8.54 -2.07 8.57
CA GLU A 99 -9.71 -2.08 9.45
C GLU A 99 -9.52 -1.15 10.66
N ALA A 100 -8.33 -1.19 11.28
CA ALA A 100 -8.01 -0.40 12.46
C ALA A 100 -7.92 1.11 12.17
N LEU A 101 -7.39 1.50 11.02
CA LEU A 101 -7.26 2.91 10.60
C LEU A 101 -8.63 3.58 10.40
N LYS A 102 -9.65 2.84 9.96
CA LYS A 102 -10.99 3.38 9.63
C LYS A 102 -10.95 4.55 8.64
N ASP A 103 -9.89 4.62 7.84
CA ASP A 103 -9.68 5.64 6.81
C ASP A 103 -9.46 4.95 5.47
N HIS A 104 -10.09 5.45 4.42
CA HIS A 104 -9.94 4.86 3.10
C HIS A 104 -8.53 5.10 2.56
N CYS A 105 -7.82 4.01 2.27
CA CYS A 105 -6.49 4.03 1.69
C CYS A 105 -6.42 3.10 0.48
N TYR A 106 -5.67 3.51 -0.53
CA TYR A 106 -5.21 2.60 -1.58
C TYR A 106 -4.10 1.72 -1.02
N TRP A 107 -4.18 0.44 -1.31
CA TRP A 107 -3.14 -0.49 -0.90
C TRP A 107 -2.00 -0.50 -1.91
N PHE A 108 -0.77 -0.40 -1.44
CA PHE A 108 0.41 -0.57 -2.27
C PHE A 108 0.77 -2.07 -2.30
N TRP A 109 0.44 -2.74 -3.41
CA TRP A 109 0.41 -4.19 -3.48
C TRP A 109 1.52 -4.74 -4.38
N GLY A 110 2.43 -5.59 -3.83
CA GLY A 110 3.58 -6.15 -4.52
C GLY A 110 3.34 -7.49 -5.21
N ASP A 111 2.35 -8.28 -4.76
CA ASP A 111 2.06 -9.58 -5.34
C ASP A 111 0.96 -9.51 -6.41
N ILE A 112 1.40 -9.35 -7.65
CA ILE A 112 0.51 -9.21 -8.81
C ILE A 112 -0.20 -10.52 -9.14
N GLY A 113 0.47 -11.67 -8.97
CA GLY A 113 -0.10 -12.97 -9.29
C GLY A 113 -1.29 -13.32 -8.39
N GLU A 114 -1.14 -13.11 -7.11
CA GLU A 114 -2.22 -13.29 -6.13
C GLU A 114 -3.40 -12.34 -6.36
N TYR A 115 -3.11 -11.07 -6.68
CA TYR A 115 -4.11 -10.05 -6.94
C TYR A 115 -5.08 -10.43 -8.06
N TYR A 116 -4.59 -11.08 -9.14
CA TYR A 116 -5.44 -11.37 -10.31
C TYR A 116 -6.10 -12.73 -10.29
N ARG A 117 -5.78 -13.60 -9.34
CA ARG A 117 -6.29 -14.98 -9.29
C ARG A 117 -7.36 -15.23 -8.25
N LYS A 118 -7.40 -14.43 -7.19
CA LYS A 118 -8.30 -14.64 -6.07
C LYS A 118 -9.45 -13.62 -6.07
N ILE A 119 -10.56 -13.98 -5.44
CA ILE A 119 -11.68 -13.07 -5.22
C ILE A 119 -11.25 -11.86 -4.38
N ASP A 120 -10.28 -12.07 -3.48
CA ASP A 120 -9.68 -11.02 -2.67
C ASP A 120 -9.09 -9.92 -3.55
N GLY A 121 -8.45 -10.27 -4.65
CA GLY A 121 -7.95 -9.31 -5.62
C GLY A 121 -9.03 -8.43 -6.24
N LEU A 122 -10.24 -8.97 -6.49
CA LEU A 122 -11.38 -8.17 -6.93
C LEU A 122 -11.83 -7.19 -5.84
N LEU A 123 -11.91 -7.64 -4.59
CA LEU A 123 -12.30 -6.80 -3.47
C LEU A 123 -11.29 -5.66 -3.24
N VAL A 124 -10.00 -5.98 -3.30
CA VAL A 124 -8.91 -5.00 -3.21
C VAL A 124 -8.92 -4.04 -4.41
N PHE A 125 -9.20 -4.53 -5.62
CA PHE A 125 -9.37 -3.68 -6.80
C PHE A 125 -10.49 -2.66 -6.63
N LEU A 126 -11.64 -3.07 -6.09
CA LEU A 126 -12.77 -2.19 -5.82
C LEU A 126 -12.42 -1.16 -4.74
N ASN A 127 -11.68 -1.55 -3.71
CA ASN A 127 -11.17 -0.62 -2.70
C ASN A 127 -10.17 0.38 -3.27
N GLY A 128 -9.32 -0.06 -4.17
CA GLY A 128 -8.21 0.67 -4.78
C GLY A 128 -6.86 0.11 -4.34
N ALA A 129 -6.06 -0.26 -5.33
CA ALA A 129 -4.69 -0.70 -5.13
C ALA A 129 -3.77 -0.07 -6.16
N VAL A 130 -2.55 0.22 -5.75
CA VAL A 130 -1.44 0.57 -6.62
C VAL A 130 -0.54 -0.67 -6.71
N LEU A 131 -0.56 -1.31 -7.86
CA LEU A 131 0.22 -2.52 -8.09
C LEU A 131 1.66 -2.19 -8.44
N ILE A 132 2.60 -2.95 -7.87
CA ILE A 132 4.03 -2.79 -8.11
C ILE A 132 4.69 -4.16 -8.34
N ASP A 133 5.45 -4.28 -9.42
CA ASP A 133 6.45 -5.34 -9.55
C ASP A 133 7.79 -4.80 -9.06
N THR A 134 8.20 -5.26 -7.88
CA THR A 134 9.45 -4.81 -7.24
C THR A 134 10.71 -5.22 -8.00
N ARG A 135 10.62 -6.20 -8.91
CA ARG A 135 11.73 -6.69 -9.74
C ARG A 135 11.95 -5.82 -10.99
N ASP A 136 10.92 -5.09 -11.44
CA ASP A 136 10.98 -4.23 -12.63
C ASP A 136 11.18 -2.76 -12.24
N LYS A 137 12.31 -2.17 -12.67
CA LYS A 137 12.64 -0.76 -12.38
C LYS A 137 11.63 0.22 -12.99
N GLN A 138 11.13 -0.07 -14.19
CA GLN A 138 10.17 0.80 -14.86
C GLN A 138 8.80 0.71 -14.18
N ASP A 139 8.39 -0.49 -13.76
CA ASP A 139 7.13 -0.66 -13.05
C ASP A 139 7.16 0.01 -11.67
N ARG A 140 8.29 -0.06 -10.94
CA ARG A 140 8.47 0.70 -9.68
C ARG A 140 8.27 2.21 -9.88
N ARG A 141 8.80 2.78 -10.97
CA ARG A 141 8.59 4.20 -11.29
C ARG A 141 7.13 4.50 -11.63
N ASN A 142 6.49 3.63 -12.41
CA ASN A 142 5.09 3.79 -12.80
C ASN A 142 4.15 3.67 -11.58
N ALA A 143 4.40 2.71 -10.69
CA ALA A 143 3.64 2.54 -9.45
C ALA A 143 3.78 3.78 -8.56
N ARG A 144 5.01 4.30 -8.38
CA ARG A 144 5.23 5.55 -7.64
C ARG A 144 4.45 6.72 -8.26
N ASN A 145 4.56 6.91 -9.57
CA ASN A 145 3.84 8.00 -10.26
C ASN A 145 2.31 7.87 -10.13
N THR A 146 1.80 6.64 -10.15
CA THR A 146 0.37 6.37 -9.92
C THR A 146 -0.02 6.73 -8.49
N ALA A 147 0.78 6.32 -7.51
CA ALA A 147 0.56 6.63 -6.11
C ALA A 147 0.57 8.14 -5.83
N VAL A 148 1.54 8.88 -6.40
CA VAL A 148 1.58 10.35 -6.32
C VAL A 148 0.29 10.97 -6.86
N LYS A 149 -0.20 10.52 -8.02
CA LYS A 149 -1.47 11.01 -8.58
C LYS A 149 -2.67 10.69 -7.70
N VAL A 150 -2.72 9.52 -7.05
CA VAL A 150 -3.77 9.16 -6.08
C VAL A 150 -3.77 10.17 -4.93
N LEU A 151 -2.61 10.44 -4.36
CA LEU A 151 -2.44 11.39 -3.26
C LEU A 151 -2.83 12.81 -3.69
N GLN A 152 -2.34 13.30 -4.83
CA GLN A 152 -2.68 14.63 -5.38
C GLN A 152 -4.19 14.82 -5.62
N LYS A 153 -4.93 13.73 -5.83
CA LYS A 153 -6.40 13.72 -5.94
C LYS A 153 -7.14 13.51 -4.61
N GLY A 154 -6.43 13.61 -3.48
CA GLY A 154 -7.00 13.50 -2.14
C GLY A 154 -7.26 12.07 -1.67
N GLY A 155 -6.67 11.05 -2.32
CA GLY A 155 -6.62 9.69 -1.81
C GLY A 155 -5.53 9.53 -0.76
N ASN A 156 -5.61 8.47 0.06
CA ASN A 156 -4.57 8.06 0.99
C ASN A 156 -3.90 6.77 0.51
N LEU A 157 -2.70 6.48 1.01
CA LEU A 157 -1.98 5.23 0.74
C LEU A 157 -1.71 4.46 2.03
N LEU A 158 -1.73 3.13 1.95
CA LEU A 158 -1.22 2.20 2.95
C LEU A 158 -0.06 1.43 2.32
N ILE A 159 1.12 1.54 2.91
CA ILE A 159 2.33 0.92 2.40
C ILE A 159 3.17 0.30 3.52
N PHE A 160 3.98 -0.68 3.13
CA PHE A 160 4.99 -1.31 3.98
C PHE A 160 6.37 -0.97 3.41
N PRO A 161 7.02 0.11 3.89
CA PRO A 161 8.23 0.63 3.28
C PRO A 161 9.47 -0.24 3.51
N GLU A 162 9.38 -1.26 4.37
CA GLU A 162 10.40 -2.32 4.55
C GLU A 162 10.48 -3.23 3.31
N GLY A 163 9.38 -3.37 2.56
CA GLY A 163 9.31 -4.18 1.34
C GLY A 163 9.35 -5.69 1.55
N ALA A 164 9.46 -6.15 2.79
CA ALA A 164 9.44 -7.55 3.20
C ALA A 164 8.93 -7.67 4.62
N TRP A 165 8.51 -8.88 5.02
CA TRP A 165 8.13 -9.16 6.40
C TRP A 165 9.35 -9.10 7.32
N ASN A 166 9.25 -8.33 8.37
CA ASN A 166 10.27 -8.31 9.41
C ASN A 166 9.99 -9.42 10.43
N ILE A 167 10.70 -10.53 10.26
CA ILE A 167 10.63 -11.70 11.13
C ILE A 167 11.79 -11.73 12.16
N THR A 168 12.59 -10.66 12.21
CA THR A 168 13.76 -10.59 13.11
C THR A 168 13.37 -9.94 14.43
N GLU A 169 13.70 -10.60 15.54
CA GLU A 169 13.46 -10.05 16.89
C GLU A 169 14.42 -8.92 17.25
N SER A 170 15.64 -8.94 16.70
CA SER A 170 16.71 -7.99 17.04
C SER A 170 16.57 -6.61 16.41
N THR A 171 15.77 -6.46 15.36
CA THR A 171 15.64 -5.22 14.61
C THR A 171 14.18 -4.80 14.57
N PRO A 172 13.76 -3.78 15.34
CA PRO A 172 12.35 -3.38 15.39
C PRO A 172 11.80 -2.95 14.04
N VAL A 173 12.61 -2.27 13.19
CA VAL A 173 12.25 -1.87 11.83
C VAL A 173 13.47 -2.04 10.92
N MET A 174 13.32 -2.80 9.86
CA MET A 174 14.36 -2.99 8.86
C MET A 174 14.70 -1.69 8.12
N HIS A 175 15.64 -1.76 7.18
CA HIS A 175 15.92 -0.65 6.28
C HIS A 175 14.67 -0.29 5.46
N LEU A 176 14.36 1.01 5.37
CA LEU A 176 13.23 1.50 4.57
C LEU A 176 13.67 1.92 3.18
N TYR A 177 12.88 1.59 2.17
CA TYR A 177 13.00 2.20 0.85
C TYR A 177 12.54 3.66 0.89
N THR A 178 13.22 4.53 0.15
CA THR A 178 12.94 5.98 0.09
C THR A 178 11.59 6.32 -0.54
N GLY A 179 10.96 5.37 -1.23
CA GLY A 179 9.75 5.59 -2.03
C GLY A 179 8.60 6.28 -1.29
N ALA A 180 8.40 5.97 0.00
CA ALA A 180 7.37 6.63 0.81
C ALA A 180 7.63 8.14 0.96
N VAL A 181 8.86 8.50 1.25
CA VAL A 181 9.28 9.89 1.40
C VAL A 181 9.27 10.62 0.06
N GLU A 182 9.72 9.97 -1.01
CA GLU A 182 9.66 10.54 -2.36
C GLU A 182 8.22 10.85 -2.78
N MET A 183 7.27 9.92 -2.52
CA MET A 183 5.86 10.16 -2.78
C MET A 183 5.29 11.30 -1.93
N ALA A 184 5.70 11.41 -0.65
CA ALA A 184 5.30 12.51 0.22
C ALA A 184 5.79 13.87 -0.29
N ILE A 185 7.04 13.97 -0.71
CA ILE A 185 7.65 15.18 -1.29
C ILE A 185 6.88 15.61 -2.56
N GLU A 186 6.68 14.67 -3.48
CA GLU A 186 6.06 14.95 -4.79
C GLU A 186 4.56 15.28 -4.70
N SER A 187 3.85 14.75 -3.70
CA SER A 187 2.41 14.90 -3.58
C SER A 187 1.95 15.93 -2.55
N GLY A 188 2.83 16.32 -1.61
CA GLY A 188 2.46 17.11 -0.44
C GLY A 188 1.72 16.31 0.65
N ALA A 189 1.69 14.98 0.54
CA ALA A 189 1.06 14.12 1.55
C ALA A 189 1.92 14.02 2.81
N ASP A 190 1.27 13.85 3.96
CA ASP A 190 1.97 13.62 5.22
C ASP A 190 2.21 12.12 5.45
N LEU A 191 3.35 11.79 6.07
CA LEU A 191 3.69 10.44 6.46
C LEU A 191 3.11 10.14 7.85
N ILE A 192 2.42 9.03 7.98
CA ILE A 192 1.88 8.55 9.26
C ILE A 192 2.60 7.24 9.60
N PRO A 193 3.56 7.24 10.55
CA PRO A 193 4.21 6.01 10.99
C PRO A 193 3.22 5.14 11.78
N VAL A 194 3.23 3.84 11.51
CA VAL A 194 2.38 2.85 12.17
C VAL A 194 3.24 1.65 12.58
N GLY A 195 3.34 1.41 13.88
CA GLY A 195 3.95 0.21 14.45
C GLY A 195 2.92 -0.90 14.54
N ILE A 196 3.32 -2.12 14.14
CA ILE A 196 2.49 -3.32 14.24
C ILE A 196 3.31 -4.39 14.93
N GLU A 197 2.73 -5.01 15.95
CA GLU A 197 3.27 -6.19 16.60
C GLU A 197 2.23 -7.29 16.63
N LEU A 198 2.64 -8.54 16.58
CA LEU A 198 1.77 -9.72 16.65
C LEU A 198 2.19 -10.60 17.81
N TYR A 199 1.31 -10.71 18.80
CA TYR A 199 1.47 -11.65 19.91
C TYR A 199 0.32 -12.66 19.88
N GLY A 200 0.65 -13.91 19.62
CA GLY A 200 -0.32 -14.96 19.40
C GLY A 200 -1.28 -14.62 18.24
N ASN A 201 -2.54 -14.42 18.55
CA ASN A 201 -3.57 -14.04 17.57
C ASN A 201 -3.97 -12.56 17.64
N THR A 202 -3.26 -11.74 18.41
CA THR A 202 -3.62 -10.33 18.62
C THR A 202 -2.58 -9.40 18.00
N PHE A 203 -3.04 -8.55 17.08
CA PHE A 203 -2.25 -7.45 16.53
C PHE A 203 -2.33 -6.25 17.47
N TYR A 204 -1.21 -5.70 17.84
CA TYR A 204 -1.09 -4.43 18.56
C TYR A 204 -0.67 -3.38 17.55
N ILE A 205 -1.51 -2.35 17.39
CA ILE A 205 -1.33 -1.31 16.37
C ILE A 205 -1.16 0.02 17.07
N ASN A 206 -0.03 0.64 16.81
CA ASN A 206 0.32 1.93 17.40
C ASN A 206 0.47 2.97 16.28
N ILE A 207 -0.36 4.01 16.29
CA ILE A 207 -0.40 5.03 15.25
C ILE A 207 0.30 6.29 15.78
N GLY A 208 1.39 6.67 15.13
CA GLY A 208 2.22 7.81 15.51
C GLY A 208 1.71 9.14 14.97
N ARG A 209 2.38 10.21 15.40
CA ARG A 209 2.11 11.57 14.91
C ARG A 209 2.54 11.70 13.45
N ASN A 210 1.83 12.53 12.71
CA ASN A 210 2.17 12.80 11.32
C ASN A 210 3.52 13.55 11.20
N ILE A 211 4.31 13.12 10.20
CA ILE A 211 5.51 13.80 9.75
C ILE A 211 5.11 14.63 8.52
N SER A 212 5.08 15.95 8.68
CA SER A 212 4.64 16.84 7.60
C SER A 212 5.65 16.86 6.45
N SER A 213 5.13 16.78 5.23
CA SER A 213 5.92 16.90 4.00
C SER A 213 6.34 18.34 3.66
N ARG A 214 5.74 19.35 4.30
CA ARG A 214 5.90 20.77 3.97
C ARG A 214 7.37 21.23 3.87
N ASN A 215 8.23 20.69 4.72
CA ASN A 215 9.64 21.06 4.79
C ASN A 215 10.59 20.00 4.19
N MET A 216 10.03 19.01 3.49
CA MET A 216 10.83 17.98 2.85
C MET A 216 11.30 18.46 1.48
N GLN A 217 12.59 18.26 1.19
CA GLN A 217 13.20 18.55 -0.10
C GLN A 217 13.74 17.26 -0.73
N PRO A 218 13.87 17.18 -2.05
CA PRO A 218 14.37 15.99 -2.75
C PRO A 218 15.74 15.50 -2.28
N ASP A 219 16.64 16.41 -1.93
CA ASP A 219 17.97 16.13 -1.40
C ASP A 219 17.97 15.62 0.05
N SER A 220 16.90 15.90 0.81
CA SER A 220 16.76 15.48 2.20
C SER A 220 16.03 14.14 2.36
N LYS A 221 15.70 13.44 1.28
CA LYS A 221 14.90 12.21 1.30
C LYS A 221 15.47 11.13 2.24
N GLN A 222 16.79 10.93 2.24
CA GLN A 222 17.42 9.95 3.11
C GLN A 222 17.23 10.29 4.59
N LYS A 223 17.44 11.56 4.96
CA LYS A 223 17.22 12.08 6.31
C LYS A 223 15.78 11.81 6.80
N TYR A 224 14.80 12.06 5.95
CA TYR A 224 13.39 11.84 6.31
C TYR A 224 13.01 10.37 6.30
N THR A 225 13.68 9.53 5.50
CA THR A 225 13.52 8.06 5.55
C THR A 225 14.01 7.53 6.89
N GLU A 226 15.17 7.96 7.37
CA GLU A 226 15.66 7.57 8.70
C GLU A 226 14.79 8.13 9.83
N LYS A 227 14.28 9.37 9.69
CA LYS A 227 13.31 9.94 10.65
C LYS A 227 12.03 9.10 10.71
N LEU A 228 11.51 8.67 9.55
CA LEU A 228 10.33 7.80 9.47
C LEU A 228 10.62 6.45 10.13
N ARG A 229 11.79 5.85 9.82
CA ARG A 229 12.23 4.59 10.42
C ARG A 229 12.31 4.67 11.94
N GLY A 230 12.95 5.72 12.46
CA GLY A 230 13.03 5.95 13.90
C GLY A 230 11.65 6.13 14.56
N ALA A 231 10.75 6.86 13.88
CA ALA A 231 9.38 7.04 14.36
C ALA A 231 8.59 5.73 14.37
N MET A 232 8.76 4.87 13.35
CA MET A 232 8.13 3.54 13.29
C MET A 232 8.69 2.61 14.38
N ALA A 233 10.03 2.65 14.62
CA ALA A 233 10.67 1.84 15.64
C ALA A 233 10.23 2.22 17.07
N ALA A 234 9.97 3.50 17.32
CA ALA A 234 9.49 3.98 18.61
C ALA A 234 8.02 3.58 18.90
N LEU A 235 7.33 3.01 17.94
CA LEU A 235 5.94 2.56 18.05
C LEU A 235 5.81 1.04 18.25
N LYS A 236 6.93 0.33 18.29
CA LYS A 236 7.05 -1.10 18.59
C LYS A 236 7.59 -1.35 20.01
#